data_0f561d60289d966a0f0ba2bb1d79c93f
#
_entry.id   0f561d60289d966a0f0ba2bb1d79c93f
#
_cell.length_a   1.000
_cell.length_b   1.000
_cell.length_c   1.000
_cell.angle_alpha   90.00
_cell.angle_beta   90.00
_cell.angle_gamma   90.00
#
_symmetry.space_group_name_H-M   'P 1'
#
loop_
_entity.id
_entity.type
_entity.pdbx_description
1 polymer ?
#
loop_
_entity_poly.entity_id
_entity_poly.type
_entity_poly.pdbx_seq_one_letter_code
_entity_poly.pdbx_strand_id
1 'polypeptide(L)'
;MTCKKWLSVIGIGEDGLAGLSAIARSLVEAAEILVGGERHLAMLPELPDDQRSRLIWASPIESSIEKILSYRGSSVCVLASGDPMWFGIGTTLAKRISIDEITIIPSSSTFSLICSRLGWSMNEVETLSLCGRPASILQSYIYPNAKLLILSSGKETPAIAAQILSDRGFGNSKITVFEHLSGTKERVVFCIAKEWQELGEVADLNAIAVECIPDPRHKFYLE
;
A
#
# COMPACT_ATOMS: atom_id res chain seq x y z
N MET A 1 -9.77 7.44 34.31
CA MET A 1 -10.01 8.52 33.33
C MET A 1 -9.77 7.94 31.94
N THR A 2 -10.79 7.78 31.13
CA THR A 2 -10.61 7.35 29.73
C THR A 2 -9.91 8.49 29.01
N CYS A 3 -8.66 8.24 28.58
CA CYS A 3 -7.92 9.19 27.76
C CYS A 3 -8.72 9.43 26.47
N LYS A 4 -9.03 10.68 26.14
CA LYS A 4 -9.76 10.99 24.91
C LYS A 4 -8.82 10.70 23.74
N LYS A 5 -9.22 9.80 22.82
CA LYS A 5 -8.49 9.54 21.59
C LYS A 5 -8.41 10.82 20.77
N TRP A 6 -7.21 11.28 20.52
CA TRP A 6 -6.95 12.54 19.81
C TRP A 6 -6.42 12.30 18.37
N LEU A 7 -5.88 11.11 18.10
CA LEU A 7 -5.34 10.74 16.80
C LEU A 7 -6.24 9.70 16.12
N SER A 8 -6.65 9.99 14.89
CA SER A 8 -7.35 9.04 14.02
C SER A 8 -6.44 8.68 12.85
N VAL A 9 -6.27 7.40 12.57
CA VAL A 9 -5.51 6.89 11.41
C VAL A 9 -6.50 6.18 10.49
N ILE A 10 -6.81 6.80 9.37
CA ILE A 10 -7.89 6.38 8.48
C ILE A 10 -7.31 5.84 7.18
N GLY A 11 -7.65 4.60 6.88
CA GLY A 11 -7.37 4.00 5.58
C GLY A 11 -8.24 4.61 4.48
N ILE A 12 -7.62 5.00 3.36
CA ILE A 12 -8.32 5.58 2.22
C ILE A 12 -7.82 4.92 0.92
N GLY A 13 -8.75 4.57 0.04
CA GLY A 13 -8.48 4.05 -1.30
C GLY A 13 -8.46 5.13 -2.37
N GLU A 14 -8.29 4.74 -3.63
CA GLU A 14 -8.41 5.64 -4.79
C GLU A 14 -9.87 6.12 -5.03
N ASP A 15 -10.84 5.49 -4.40
CA ASP A 15 -12.24 5.91 -4.33
C ASP A 15 -12.46 7.10 -3.37
N GLY A 16 -11.42 7.53 -2.66
CA GLY A 16 -11.39 8.72 -1.82
C GLY A 16 -12.45 8.69 -0.72
N LEU A 17 -13.10 9.84 -0.48
CA LEU A 17 -14.14 9.96 0.55
C LEU A 17 -15.37 9.07 0.29
N ALA A 18 -15.62 8.66 -0.96
CA ALA A 18 -16.76 7.83 -1.29
C ALA A 18 -16.62 6.40 -0.72
N GLY A 19 -15.38 5.91 -0.62
CA GLY A 19 -15.07 4.59 -0.06
C GLY A 19 -15.03 4.54 1.46
N LEU A 20 -15.04 5.69 2.14
CA LEU A 20 -14.98 5.71 3.60
C LEU A 20 -16.30 5.30 4.26
N SER A 21 -16.19 4.54 5.35
CA SER A 21 -17.32 4.34 6.25
C SER A 21 -17.81 5.67 6.83
N ALA A 22 -19.07 5.74 7.26
CA ALA A 22 -19.62 6.95 7.89
C ALA A 22 -18.80 7.42 9.10
N ILE A 23 -18.28 6.49 9.90
CA ILE A 23 -17.43 6.79 11.05
C ILE A 23 -16.08 7.36 10.61
N ALA A 24 -15.42 6.75 9.61
CA ALA A 24 -14.17 7.24 9.08
C ALA A 24 -14.31 8.65 8.50
N ARG A 25 -15.38 8.87 7.72
CA ARG A 25 -15.69 10.18 7.13
C ARG A 25 -15.89 11.25 8.21
N SER A 26 -16.68 10.98 9.27
CA SER A 26 -16.92 11.94 10.34
C SER A 26 -15.63 12.31 11.11
N LEU A 27 -14.69 11.36 11.25
CA LEU A 27 -13.39 11.64 11.88
C LEU A 27 -12.50 12.52 10.96
N VAL A 28 -12.54 12.32 9.65
CA VAL A 28 -11.84 13.18 8.69
C VAL A 28 -12.43 14.60 8.71
N GLU A 29 -13.76 14.71 8.75
CA GLU A 29 -14.47 16.01 8.74
C GLU A 29 -14.27 16.78 10.05
N ALA A 30 -14.21 16.09 11.19
CA ALA A 30 -14.03 16.70 12.53
C ALA A 30 -12.56 17.01 12.87
N ALA A 31 -11.60 16.64 12.03
CA ALA A 31 -10.18 16.86 12.29
C ALA A 31 -9.80 18.34 12.16
N GLU A 32 -9.03 18.86 13.11
CA GLU A 32 -8.40 20.18 13.05
C GLU A 32 -7.13 20.13 12.19
N ILE A 33 -6.46 18.98 12.18
CA ILE A 33 -5.21 18.76 11.46
C ILE A 33 -5.31 17.48 10.62
N LEU A 34 -5.11 17.63 9.33
CA LEU A 34 -5.08 16.55 8.35
C LEU A 34 -3.65 16.24 7.97
N VAL A 35 -3.24 14.99 8.06
CA VAL A 35 -1.90 14.53 7.72
C VAL A 35 -1.99 13.45 6.65
N GLY A 36 -1.13 13.51 5.63
CA GLY A 36 -1.13 12.50 4.57
C GLY A 36 -0.09 12.75 3.49
N GLY A 37 -0.01 11.86 2.53
CA GLY A 37 0.68 12.14 1.27
C GLY A 37 -0.11 13.17 0.44
N GLU A 38 0.56 13.88 -0.46
CA GLU A 38 -0.07 14.86 -1.35
C GLU A 38 -1.31 14.28 -2.04
N ARG A 39 -1.20 13.05 -2.56
CA ARG A 39 -2.30 12.34 -3.22
C ARG A 39 -3.52 12.17 -2.31
N HIS A 40 -3.32 11.77 -1.05
CA HIS A 40 -4.43 11.56 -0.12
C HIS A 40 -5.10 12.88 0.27
N LEU A 41 -4.31 13.92 0.52
CA LEU A 41 -4.82 15.24 0.86
C LEU A 41 -5.56 15.88 -0.32
N ALA A 42 -5.12 15.63 -1.56
CA ALA A 42 -5.80 16.08 -2.77
C ALA A 42 -7.16 15.42 -3.04
N MET A 43 -7.45 14.26 -2.40
CA MET A 43 -8.77 13.61 -2.46
C MET A 43 -9.82 14.33 -1.60
N LEU A 44 -9.38 15.21 -0.70
CA LEU A 44 -10.28 15.94 0.18
C LEU A 44 -10.68 17.27 -0.49
N PRO A 45 -11.99 17.64 -0.45
CA PRO A 45 -12.43 18.88 -1.04
C PRO A 45 -11.78 20.08 -0.36
N GLU A 46 -11.44 21.08 -1.13
CA GLU A 46 -11.10 22.40 -0.62
C GLU A 46 -12.40 23.17 -0.38
N LEU A 47 -12.73 23.39 0.87
CA LEU A 47 -13.90 24.19 1.23
C LEU A 47 -13.47 25.66 1.38
N PRO A 48 -14.28 26.63 0.96
CA PRO A 48 -13.91 28.07 1.01
C PRO A 48 -13.51 28.56 2.40
N ASP A 49 -14.05 27.94 3.46
CA ASP A 49 -13.79 28.29 4.86
C ASP A 49 -13.02 27.18 5.61
N ASP A 50 -12.29 26.32 4.89
CA ASP A 50 -11.53 25.23 5.51
C ASP A 50 -10.33 25.77 6.29
N GLN A 51 -10.47 25.86 7.61
CA GLN A 51 -9.42 26.30 8.54
C GLN A 51 -8.50 25.16 8.99
N ARG A 52 -8.70 23.94 8.48
CA ARG A 52 -7.90 22.77 8.87
C ARG A 52 -6.46 22.90 8.37
N SER A 53 -5.52 22.62 9.25
CA SER A 53 -4.12 22.52 8.85
C SER A 53 -3.88 21.25 8.05
N ARG A 54 -3.19 21.32 6.92
CA ARG A 54 -2.79 20.18 6.09
C ARG A 54 -1.29 19.97 6.19
N LEU A 55 -0.87 18.80 6.65
CA LEU A 55 0.53 18.39 6.82
C LEU A 55 0.85 17.26 5.85
N ILE A 56 1.74 17.55 4.90
CA ILE A 56 2.29 16.54 3.99
C ILE A 56 3.45 15.82 4.67
N TRP A 57 3.61 14.52 4.40
CA TRP A 57 4.75 13.74 4.91
C TRP A 57 6.07 14.36 4.49
N ALA A 58 6.94 14.63 5.47
CA ALA A 58 8.31 15.04 5.23
C ALA A 58 9.24 13.82 5.07
N SER A 59 10.40 14.06 4.49
CA SER A 59 11.50 13.11 4.46
C SER A 59 12.65 13.69 5.29
N PRO A 60 13.13 13.01 6.33
CA PRO A 60 12.67 11.69 6.81
C PRO A 60 11.31 11.74 7.51
N ILE A 61 10.61 10.59 7.55
CA ILE A 61 9.26 10.46 8.11
C ILE A 61 9.20 10.81 9.61
N GLU A 62 10.28 10.62 10.33
CA GLU A 62 10.43 10.92 11.75
C GLU A 62 10.06 12.37 12.06
N SER A 63 10.42 13.31 11.20
CA SER A 63 10.09 14.73 11.36
C SER A 63 8.57 14.97 11.37
N SER A 64 7.83 14.24 10.53
CA SER A 64 6.37 14.31 10.52
C SER A 64 5.78 13.67 11.76
N ILE A 65 6.34 12.57 12.24
CA ILE A 65 5.88 11.92 13.47
C ILE A 65 6.05 12.85 14.68
N GLU A 66 7.21 13.49 14.84
CA GLU A 66 7.44 14.47 15.90
C GLU A 66 6.46 15.65 15.81
N LYS A 67 6.17 16.10 14.58
CA LYS A 67 5.17 17.14 14.36
C LYS A 67 3.76 16.70 14.77
N ILE A 68 3.36 15.46 14.44
CA ILE A 68 2.09 14.88 14.87
C ILE A 68 2.02 14.84 16.40
N LEU A 69 3.09 14.39 17.08
CA LEU A 69 3.16 14.34 18.54
C LEU A 69 2.99 15.71 19.19
N SER A 70 3.50 16.77 18.54
CA SER A 70 3.35 18.14 19.04
C SER A 70 1.90 18.65 19.03
N TYR A 71 1.00 17.99 18.28
CA TYR A 71 -0.43 18.30 18.22
C TYR A 71 -1.27 17.49 19.21
N ARG A 72 -0.64 16.78 20.16
CA ARG A 72 -1.39 16.05 21.19
C ARG A 72 -2.34 16.97 21.94
N GLY A 73 -3.63 16.64 21.95
CA GLY A 73 -4.70 17.46 22.53
C GLY A 73 -5.61 18.11 21.49
N SER A 74 -5.14 18.26 20.24
CA SER A 74 -5.96 18.63 19.09
C SER A 74 -6.49 17.38 18.38
N SER A 75 -7.53 17.54 17.56
CA SER A 75 -8.05 16.44 16.73
C SER A 75 -7.21 16.27 15.48
N VAL A 76 -6.40 15.22 15.43
CA VAL A 76 -5.52 14.91 14.29
C VAL A 76 -6.05 13.71 13.51
N CYS A 77 -6.14 13.83 12.18
CA CYS A 77 -6.47 12.73 11.29
C CYS A 77 -5.35 12.46 10.30
N VAL A 78 -4.81 11.25 10.33
CA VAL A 78 -3.80 10.73 9.40
C VAL A 78 -4.49 9.89 8.34
N LEU A 79 -4.30 10.25 7.07
CA LEU A 79 -4.76 9.48 5.92
C LEU A 79 -3.64 8.53 5.46
N ALA A 80 -3.97 7.24 5.34
CA ALA A 80 -3.06 6.19 4.93
C ALA A 80 -3.65 5.36 3.79
N SER A 81 -2.83 4.82 2.89
CA SER A 81 -3.30 3.96 1.80
C SER A 81 -3.90 2.67 2.36
N GLY A 82 -5.12 2.33 1.95
CA GLY A 82 -5.76 1.06 2.24
C GLY A 82 -5.82 0.70 3.72
N ASP A 83 -5.11 -0.34 4.14
CA ASP A 83 -5.01 -0.73 5.55
C ASP A 83 -3.76 -0.11 6.21
N PRO A 84 -3.94 0.82 7.17
CA PRO A 84 -2.83 1.47 7.86
C PRO A 84 -1.91 0.50 8.63
N MET A 85 -2.41 -0.69 8.96
CA MET A 85 -1.68 -1.69 9.73
C MET A 85 -0.92 -2.70 8.87
N TRP A 86 -1.16 -2.72 7.56
CA TRP A 86 -0.49 -3.64 6.64
C TRP A 86 0.55 -2.93 5.78
N PHE A 87 1.82 -2.95 6.22
CA PHE A 87 2.94 -2.16 5.67
C PHE A 87 2.70 -0.65 5.69
N GLY A 88 1.75 -0.17 6.50
CA GLY A 88 1.31 1.21 6.53
C GLY A 88 1.82 1.98 7.75
N ILE A 89 1.58 3.30 7.72
CA ILE A 89 2.03 4.25 8.75
C ILE A 89 1.40 3.98 10.12
N GLY A 90 0.24 3.31 10.18
CA GLY A 90 -0.42 2.97 11.43
C GLY A 90 0.45 2.14 12.35
N THR A 91 1.23 1.18 11.81
CA THR A 91 2.17 0.38 12.59
C THR A 91 3.29 1.21 13.21
N THR A 92 3.76 2.23 12.50
CA THR A 92 4.80 3.15 12.98
C THR A 92 4.27 4.07 14.08
N LEU A 93 3.07 4.62 13.90
CA LEU A 93 2.42 5.48 14.89
C LEU A 93 2.07 4.70 16.17
N ALA A 94 1.55 3.47 16.07
CA ALA A 94 1.21 2.62 17.21
C ALA A 94 2.41 2.20 18.08
N LYS A 95 3.65 2.29 17.55
CA LYS A 95 4.89 2.10 18.33
C LYS A 95 5.27 3.33 19.16
N ARG A 96 4.74 4.49 18.84
CA ARG A 96 5.12 5.78 19.44
C ARG A 96 4.00 6.39 20.28
N ILE A 97 2.77 5.99 20.08
CA ILE A 97 1.55 6.55 20.69
C ILE A 97 0.73 5.40 21.24
N SER A 98 0.23 5.55 22.48
CA SER A 98 -0.60 4.52 23.11
C SER A 98 -1.85 4.23 22.28
N ILE A 99 -2.25 2.97 22.20
CA ILE A 99 -3.48 2.55 21.52
C ILE A 99 -4.74 3.16 22.15
N ASP A 100 -4.67 3.55 23.40
CA ASP A 100 -5.76 4.24 24.08
C ASP A 100 -5.96 5.68 23.60
N GLU A 101 -4.97 6.24 22.91
CA GLU A 101 -4.99 7.59 22.33
C GLU A 101 -5.30 7.60 20.82
N ILE A 102 -5.27 6.43 20.17
CA ILE A 102 -5.42 6.29 18.71
C ILE A 102 -6.74 5.60 18.36
N THR A 103 -7.39 6.06 17.30
CA THR A 103 -8.42 5.31 16.57
C THR A 103 -7.86 4.92 15.21
N ILE A 104 -7.84 3.62 14.88
CA ILE A 104 -7.38 3.15 13.57
C ILE A 104 -8.58 2.52 12.87
N ILE A 105 -8.90 3.02 11.67
CA ILE A 105 -9.98 2.48 10.83
C ILE A 105 -9.36 2.11 9.48
N PRO A 106 -9.19 0.80 9.21
CA PRO A 106 -8.68 0.35 7.92
C PRO A 106 -9.73 0.49 6.82
N SER A 107 -9.25 0.66 5.60
CA SER A 107 -9.99 0.39 4.38
C SER A 107 -9.49 -0.92 3.75
N SER A 108 -10.08 -1.33 2.62
CA SER A 108 -9.60 -2.51 1.90
C SER A 108 -8.13 -2.35 1.53
N SER A 109 -7.30 -3.31 1.92
CA SER A 109 -5.89 -3.30 1.53
C SER A 109 -5.75 -3.55 0.03
N THR A 110 -4.66 -3.08 -0.57
CA THR A 110 -4.28 -3.42 -1.95
C THR A 110 -4.30 -4.93 -2.18
N PHE A 111 -3.84 -5.71 -1.21
CA PHE A 111 -3.84 -7.18 -1.29
C PHE A 111 -5.25 -7.76 -1.34
N SER A 112 -6.17 -7.28 -0.50
CA SER A 112 -7.58 -7.71 -0.52
C SER A 112 -8.24 -7.38 -1.87
N LEU A 113 -7.94 -6.20 -2.42
CA LEU A 113 -8.45 -5.78 -3.73
C LEU A 113 -7.91 -6.67 -4.85
N ILE A 114 -6.60 -6.97 -4.86
CA ILE A 114 -6.00 -7.87 -5.86
C ILE A 114 -6.59 -9.27 -5.74
N CYS A 115 -6.69 -9.82 -4.53
CA CYS A 115 -7.29 -11.15 -4.31
C CYS A 115 -8.73 -11.21 -4.84
N SER A 116 -9.51 -10.15 -4.63
CA SER A 116 -10.89 -10.09 -5.14
C SER A 116 -10.97 -10.05 -6.67
N ARG A 117 -9.98 -9.42 -7.36
CA ARG A 117 -9.89 -9.39 -8.83
C ARG A 117 -9.47 -10.74 -9.43
N LEU A 118 -8.57 -11.46 -8.72
CA LEU A 118 -8.01 -12.73 -9.20
C LEU A 118 -8.77 -13.97 -8.70
N GLY A 119 -9.69 -13.82 -7.75
CA GLY A 119 -10.35 -14.95 -7.08
C GLY A 119 -9.36 -15.76 -6.21
N TRP A 120 -8.34 -15.11 -5.67
CA TRP A 120 -7.35 -15.76 -4.80
C TRP A 120 -7.77 -15.67 -3.34
N SER A 121 -7.45 -16.72 -2.57
CA SER A 121 -7.58 -16.68 -1.12
C SER A 121 -6.39 -15.95 -0.50
N MET A 122 -6.65 -15.01 0.43
CA MET A 122 -5.60 -14.33 1.20
C MET A 122 -4.73 -15.29 2.01
N ASN A 123 -5.24 -16.48 2.34
CA ASN A 123 -4.50 -17.50 3.10
C ASN A 123 -3.52 -18.30 2.22
N GLU A 124 -3.56 -18.12 0.90
CA GLU A 124 -2.75 -18.85 -0.08
C GLU A 124 -1.71 -17.97 -0.76
N VAL A 125 -1.56 -16.74 -0.29
CA VAL A 125 -0.65 -15.76 -0.91
C VAL A 125 0.41 -15.29 0.05
N GLU A 126 1.61 -15.07 -0.46
CA GLU A 126 2.68 -14.37 0.23
C GLU A 126 2.56 -12.88 -0.06
N THR A 127 2.65 -12.06 0.97
CA THR A 127 2.56 -10.60 0.82
C THR A 127 3.86 -9.92 1.18
N LEU A 128 4.32 -9.02 0.32
CA LEU A 128 5.53 -8.25 0.59
C LEU A 128 5.42 -6.82 0.07
N SER A 129 6.25 -5.95 0.60
CA SER A 129 6.36 -4.57 0.15
C SER A 129 7.80 -4.28 -0.24
N LEU A 130 7.98 -3.71 -1.43
CA LEU A 130 9.25 -3.16 -1.90
C LEU A 130 9.35 -1.65 -1.67
N CYS A 131 8.32 -1.01 -1.11
CA CYS A 131 8.38 0.40 -0.74
C CYS A 131 9.47 0.64 0.32
N GLY A 132 10.53 1.36 -0.06
CA GLY A 132 11.67 1.64 0.83
C GLY A 132 12.49 0.40 1.22
N ARG A 133 12.41 -0.69 0.48
CA ARG A 133 13.13 -1.94 0.73
C ARG A 133 13.85 -2.41 -0.53
N PRO A 134 14.99 -3.12 -0.40
CA PRO A 134 15.71 -3.64 -1.54
C PRO A 134 14.89 -4.74 -2.25
N ALA A 135 14.87 -4.72 -3.57
CA ALA A 135 14.14 -5.70 -4.37
C ALA A 135 14.64 -7.13 -4.19
N SER A 136 15.89 -7.31 -3.72
CA SER A 136 16.51 -8.62 -3.45
C SER A 136 15.73 -9.45 -2.42
N ILE A 137 14.93 -8.84 -1.55
CA ILE A 137 14.07 -9.58 -0.60
C ILE A 137 13.07 -10.49 -1.33
N LEU A 138 12.68 -10.16 -2.56
CA LEU A 138 11.78 -10.98 -3.36
C LEU A 138 12.32 -12.40 -3.56
N GLN A 139 13.64 -12.57 -3.61
CA GLN A 139 14.27 -13.86 -3.83
C GLN A 139 13.86 -14.94 -2.83
N SER A 140 13.59 -14.56 -1.58
CA SER A 140 13.19 -15.48 -0.51
C SER A 140 11.74 -15.97 -0.63
N TYR A 141 10.94 -15.36 -1.50
CA TYR A 141 9.54 -15.69 -1.70
C TYR A 141 9.29 -16.47 -3.00
N ILE A 142 10.33 -16.63 -3.84
CA ILE A 142 10.21 -17.31 -5.13
C ILE A 142 10.43 -18.80 -4.94
N TYR A 143 9.35 -19.58 -5.03
CA TYR A 143 9.35 -21.04 -5.04
C TYR A 143 8.22 -21.57 -5.96
N PRO A 144 8.27 -22.84 -6.40
CA PRO A 144 7.28 -23.38 -7.32
C PRO A 144 5.84 -23.24 -6.78
N ASN A 145 4.95 -22.71 -7.62
CA ASN A 145 3.53 -22.45 -7.34
C ASN A 145 3.26 -21.38 -6.26
N ALA A 146 4.28 -20.64 -5.82
CA ALA A 146 4.04 -19.49 -4.95
C ALA A 146 3.14 -18.45 -5.64
N LYS A 147 2.21 -17.89 -4.88
CA LYS A 147 1.40 -16.74 -5.28
C LYS A 147 1.85 -15.54 -4.46
N LEU A 148 2.42 -14.55 -5.11
CA LEU A 148 2.99 -13.37 -4.45
C LEU A 148 2.14 -12.15 -4.73
N LEU A 149 1.91 -11.33 -3.70
CA LEU A 149 1.34 -9.98 -3.83
C LEU A 149 2.37 -8.97 -3.35
N ILE A 150 2.73 -8.03 -4.21
CA ILE A 150 3.86 -7.13 -3.98
C ILE A 150 3.40 -5.67 -4.12
N LEU A 151 3.60 -4.87 -3.06
CA LEU A 151 3.48 -3.43 -3.16
C LEU A 151 4.72 -2.86 -3.83
N SER A 152 4.51 -2.17 -4.94
CA SER A 152 5.57 -1.57 -5.74
C SER A 152 6.07 -0.25 -5.14
N SER A 153 7.36 0.01 -5.26
CA SER A 153 7.96 1.31 -4.92
C SER A 153 7.80 2.36 -6.02
N GLY A 154 7.34 1.95 -7.20
CA GLY A 154 7.14 2.78 -8.38
C GLY A 154 7.07 1.93 -9.65
N LYS A 155 7.03 2.59 -10.80
CA LYS A 155 6.88 1.97 -12.13
C LYS A 155 7.96 0.97 -12.50
N GLU A 156 9.15 1.05 -11.91
CA GLU A 156 10.28 0.15 -12.20
C GLU A 156 10.15 -1.21 -11.49
N THR A 157 9.35 -1.29 -10.42
CA THR A 157 9.26 -2.49 -9.59
C THR A 157 8.82 -3.73 -10.38
N PRO A 158 7.82 -3.68 -11.28
CA PRO A 158 7.40 -4.85 -12.03
C PRO A 158 8.51 -5.39 -12.95
N ALA A 159 9.27 -4.50 -13.61
CA ALA A 159 10.40 -4.89 -14.45
C ALA A 159 11.51 -5.59 -13.64
N ILE A 160 11.84 -5.05 -12.47
CA ILE A 160 12.82 -5.63 -11.56
C ILE A 160 12.36 -7.01 -11.08
N ALA A 161 11.08 -7.16 -10.74
CA ALA A 161 10.51 -8.44 -10.33
C ALA A 161 10.57 -9.49 -11.47
N ALA A 162 10.24 -9.08 -12.70
CA ALA A 162 10.32 -9.93 -13.88
C ALA A 162 11.76 -10.41 -14.16
N GLN A 163 12.74 -9.52 -14.00
CA GLN A 163 14.16 -9.86 -14.14
C GLN A 163 14.59 -10.86 -13.07
N ILE A 164 14.27 -10.62 -11.79
CA ILE A 164 14.63 -11.53 -10.69
C ILE A 164 14.00 -12.92 -10.89
N LEU A 165 12.74 -12.98 -11.32
CA LEU A 165 12.07 -14.25 -11.64
C LEU A 165 12.80 -15.00 -12.77
N SER A 166 13.15 -14.30 -13.85
CA SER A 166 13.84 -14.88 -15.00
C SER A 166 15.22 -15.41 -14.63
N ASP A 167 16.01 -14.63 -13.90
CA ASP A 167 17.37 -14.99 -13.47
C ASP A 167 17.38 -16.22 -12.55
N ARG A 168 16.28 -16.45 -11.83
CA ARG A 168 16.12 -17.59 -10.92
C ARG A 168 15.49 -18.83 -11.58
N GLY A 169 15.27 -18.82 -12.89
CA GLY A 169 14.63 -19.93 -13.59
C GLY A 169 13.10 -19.98 -13.42
N PHE A 170 12.48 -18.83 -13.19
CA PHE A 170 11.03 -18.66 -13.11
C PHE A 170 10.52 -17.73 -14.22
N GLY A 171 11.20 -17.72 -15.37
CA GLY A 171 10.85 -16.85 -16.50
C GLY A 171 9.45 -17.09 -17.07
N ASN A 172 8.85 -18.26 -16.82
CA ASN A 172 7.47 -18.58 -17.23
C ASN A 172 6.41 -18.06 -16.22
N SER A 173 6.81 -17.43 -15.12
CA SER A 173 5.90 -16.88 -14.13
C SER A 173 4.97 -15.85 -14.74
N LYS A 174 3.71 -15.87 -14.31
CA LYS A 174 2.71 -14.89 -14.72
C LYS A 174 2.77 -13.67 -13.80
N ILE A 175 2.85 -12.50 -14.38
CA ILE A 175 2.82 -11.22 -13.68
C ILE A 175 1.55 -10.47 -14.09
N THR A 176 0.77 -10.06 -13.10
CA THR A 176 -0.37 -9.16 -13.30
C THR A 176 -0.09 -7.85 -12.56
N VAL A 177 -0.05 -6.75 -13.29
CA VAL A 177 0.13 -5.40 -12.73
C VAL A 177 -1.24 -4.76 -12.55
N PHE A 178 -1.48 -4.23 -11.37
CA PHE A 178 -2.69 -3.50 -11.00
C PHE A 178 -2.32 -2.05 -10.74
N GLU A 179 -2.82 -1.16 -11.57
CA GLU A 179 -2.61 0.28 -11.45
C GLU A 179 -3.86 0.95 -10.92
N HIS A 180 -3.69 1.96 -10.04
CA HIS A 180 -4.78 2.80 -9.53
C HIS A 180 -6.01 2.02 -9.05
N LEU A 181 -5.79 0.90 -8.33
CA LEU A 181 -6.84 0.00 -7.85
C LEU A 181 -7.99 0.77 -7.17
N SER A 182 -9.21 0.46 -7.59
CA SER A 182 -10.48 1.07 -7.17
C SER A 182 -10.64 2.54 -7.55
N GLY A 183 -9.72 3.12 -8.31
CA GLY A 183 -9.83 4.47 -8.85
C GLY A 183 -10.40 4.51 -10.26
N THR A 184 -10.70 5.71 -10.74
CA THR A 184 -11.21 5.94 -12.11
C THR A 184 -10.19 5.62 -13.21
N LYS A 185 -8.91 5.48 -12.82
CA LYS A 185 -7.79 5.13 -13.71
C LYS A 185 -7.33 3.68 -13.51
N GLU A 186 -8.15 2.83 -12.86
CA GLU A 186 -7.79 1.43 -12.67
C GLU A 186 -7.49 0.77 -14.01
N ARG A 187 -6.31 0.17 -14.11
CA ARG A 187 -5.86 -0.61 -15.27
C ARG A 187 -5.20 -1.88 -14.79
N VAL A 188 -5.47 -2.97 -15.48
CA VAL A 188 -4.86 -4.27 -15.21
C VAL A 188 -4.09 -4.71 -16.45
N VAL A 189 -2.81 -5.07 -16.26
CA VAL A 189 -1.93 -5.51 -17.34
C VAL A 189 -1.34 -6.85 -16.97
N PHE A 190 -1.27 -7.76 -17.95
CA PHE A 190 -0.75 -9.10 -17.78
C PHE A 190 0.44 -9.35 -18.68
N CYS A 191 1.46 -10.03 -18.18
CA CYS A 191 2.56 -10.56 -18.99
C CYS A 191 3.20 -11.80 -18.37
N ILE A 192 4.07 -12.46 -19.14
CA ILE A 192 4.99 -13.49 -18.66
C ILE A 192 6.32 -12.83 -18.29
N ALA A 193 6.97 -13.25 -17.21
CA ALA A 193 8.16 -12.58 -16.69
C ALA A 193 9.27 -12.40 -17.74
N LYS A 194 9.58 -13.43 -18.53
CA LYS A 194 10.59 -13.39 -19.59
C LYS A 194 10.23 -12.49 -20.80
N GLU A 195 8.96 -12.12 -20.92
CA GLU A 195 8.41 -11.28 -22.00
C GLU A 195 8.17 -9.84 -21.54
N TRP A 196 8.61 -9.49 -20.33
CA TRP A 196 8.36 -8.18 -19.72
C TRP A 196 8.74 -7.00 -20.61
N GLN A 197 9.86 -7.10 -21.34
CA GLN A 197 10.35 -6.00 -22.19
C GLN A 197 9.39 -5.62 -23.33
N GLU A 198 8.44 -6.49 -23.67
CA GLU A 198 7.41 -6.25 -24.68
C GLU A 198 6.21 -5.48 -24.10
N LEU A 199 6.14 -5.38 -22.78
CA LEU A 199 5.08 -4.65 -22.09
C LEU A 199 5.42 -3.15 -22.08
N GLY A 200 4.48 -2.32 -22.48
CA GLY A 200 4.62 -0.87 -22.44
C GLY A 200 4.78 -0.30 -21.02
N GLU A 201 4.73 1.02 -20.90
CA GLU A 201 4.86 1.71 -19.62
C GLU A 201 3.75 1.35 -18.64
N VAL A 202 4.11 1.28 -17.36
CA VAL A 202 3.19 1.12 -16.21
C VAL A 202 3.20 2.37 -15.34
N ALA A 203 2.09 2.61 -14.63
CA ALA A 203 1.97 3.76 -13.73
C ALA A 203 2.82 3.59 -12.46
N ASP A 204 3.25 4.70 -11.86
CA ASP A 204 3.97 4.68 -10.57
C ASP A 204 3.14 4.06 -9.45
N LEU A 205 1.85 4.38 -9.40
CA LEU A 205 0.93 3.79 -8.43
C LEU A 205 0.46 2.42 -8.93
N ASN A 206 1.22 1.39 -8.57
CA ASN A 206 0.90 0.02 -8.94
C ASN A 206 1.21 -0.98 -7.82
N ALA A 207 0.67 -2.16 -7.97
CA ALA A 207 1.03 -3.36 -7.23
C ALA A 207 0.99 -4.55 -8.19
N ILE A 208 1.73 -5.61 -7.88
CA ILE A 208 1.82 -6.78 -8.74
C ILE A 208 1.40 -8.05 -8.02
N ALA A 209 0.74 -8.93 -8.77
CA ALA A 209 0.52 -10.32 -8.40
C ALA A 209 1.40 -11.21 -9.28
N VAL A 210 2.02 -12.22 -8.67
CA VAL A 210 2.88 -13.18 -9.39
C VAL A 210 2.43 -14.59 -9.08
N GLU A 211 2.22 -15.39 -10.13
CA GLU A 211 2.18 -16.85 -10.03
C GLU A 211 3.55 -17.39 -10.41
N CYS A 212 4.29 -17.94 -9.44
CA CYS A 212 5.64 -18.45 -9.67
C CYS A 212 5.60 -19.79 -10.40
N ILE A 213 6.04 -19.81 -11.67
CA ILE A 213 6.07 -20.99 -12.52
C ILE A 213 7.51 -21.26 -12.90
N PRO A 214 8.11 -22.38 -12.42
CA PRO A 214 9.48 -22.73 -12.75
C PRO A 214 9.64 -23.08 -14.24
N ASP A 215 10.81 -22.81 -14.78
CA ASP A 215 11.17 -23.24 -16.12
C ASP A 215 11.36 -24.76 -16.14
N PRO A 216 10.85 -25.50 -17.13
CA PRO A 216 10.85 -26.96 -17.14
C PRO A 216 12.24 -27.60 -17.07
N ARG A 217 13.28 -26.87 -17.41
CA ARG A 217 14.69 -27.35 -17.43
C ARG A 217 15.49 -26.92 -16.20
N HIS A 218 14.90 -26.13 -15.31
CA HIS A 218 15.61 -25.63 -14.12
C HIS A 218 15.58 -26.70 -13.03
N LYS A 219 16.74 -27.25 -12.67
CA LYS A 219 16.88 -28.16 -11.52
C LYS A 219 17.00 -27.34 -10.26
N PHE A 220 15.97 -27.36 -9.42
CA PHE A 220 16.06 -26.81 -8.07
C PHE A 220 16.85 -27.78 -7.20
N TYR A 221 18.04 -27.40 -6.80
CA TYR A 221 18.74 -28.11 -5.71
C TYR A 221 18.12 -27.58 -4.41
N LEU A 222 17.35 -28.42 -3.72
CA LEU A 222 16.96 -28.18 -2.34
C LEU A 222 18.21 -28.42 -1.50
N GLU A 223 18.92 -27.38 -1.10
CA GLU A 223 19.92 -27.45 -0.04
C GLU A 223 19.24 -27.25 1.34
#